data_ecf895399a9a4e7e55ec2d9565513047
#
_entry.id   ecf895399a9a4e7e55ec2d9565513047
#
_cell.length_a   1.000
_cell.length_b   1.000
_cell.length_c   1.000
_cell.angle_alpha   90.00
_cell.angle_beta   90.00
_cell.angle_gamma   90.00
#
_symmetry.space_group_name_H-M   'P 1'
#
loop_
_entity.id
_entity.type
_entity.pdbx_description
1 polymer ?
#
loop_
_entity_poly.entity_id
_entity_poly.type
_entity_poly.pdbx_seq_one_letter_code
_entity_poly.pdbx_strand_id
1 'polypeptide(L)'
;MRCPFCSHEETQVVETRESDEGDVVRRRRRCHSCDKRFTTYERAEIALPSVVKKDGTRAEFDAAKIRASMSLALRKRPVSVEQIDAAMERIQDKLLNSGAREVPSTRLGELVMRELKRIDKVAYVRFASVYRSFEDVDEFRQLIRDI
;
A
#
# COMPACT_ATOMS: atom_id res chain seq x y z
N MET A 1 27.11 4.90 -13.88
CA MET A 1 26.11 6.00 -13.77
C MET A 1 26.68 7.22 -14.41
N ARG A 2 25.91 7.86 -15.30
CA ARG A 2 26.32 9.04 -16.07
C ARG A 2 26.49 10.28 -15.17
N CYS A 3 27.50 11.09 -15.45
CA CYS A 3 27.76 12.33 -14.70
C CYS A 3 26.67 13.39 -15.00
N PRO A 4 26.02 13.98 -13.97
CA PRO A 4 24.98 14.99 -14.18
C PRO A 4 25.52 16.35 -14.70
N PHE A 5 26.83 16.56 -14.66
CA PHE A 5 27.45 17.84 -15.06
C PHE A 5 28.00 17.84 -16.47
N CYS A 6 28.59 16.73 -16.95
CA CYS A 6 29.22 16.64 -18.27
C CYS A 6 28.74 15.45 -19.10
N SER A 7 27.78 14.68 -18.61
CA SER A 7 27.20 13.50 -19.26
C SER A 7 28.20 12.36 -19.56
N HIS A 8 29.42 12.41 -19.03
CA HIS A 8 30.38 11.31 -19.15
C HIS A 8 29.80 10.02 -18.54
N GLU A 9 29.99 8.88 -19.21
CA GLU A 9 29.29 7.63 -18.85
C GLU A 9 29.86 6.98 -17.60
N GLU A 10 31.14 7.16 -17.31
CA GLU A 10 31.83 6.52 -16.21
C GLU A 10 32.03 7.46 -15.02
N THR A 11 31.64 6.98 -13.85
CA THR A 11 31.86 7.64 -12.56
C THR A 11 32.28 6.62 -11.52
N GLN A 12 33.17 6.99 -10.63
CA GLN A 12 33.66 6.14 -9.55
C GLN A 12 32.95 6.45 -8.23
N VAL A 13 32.60 5.42 -7.48
CA VAL A 13 32.15 5.57 -6.09
C VAL A 13 33.39 5.77 -5.20
N VAL A 14 33.43 6.90 -4.52
CA VAL A 14 34.54 7.25 -3.62
C VAL A 14 34.22 7.02 -2.14
N GLU A 15 32.93 6.96 -1.80
CA GLU A 15 32.45 6.71 -0.44
C GLU A 15 31.04 6.07 -0.50
N THR A 16 30.79 5.11 0.40
CA THR A 16 29.49 4.51 0.64
C THR A 16 29.17 4.59 2.12
N ARG A 17 27.95 5.03 2.46
CA ARG A 17 27.40 5.01 3.83
C ARG A 17 25.98 4.47 3.79
N GLU A 18 25.65 3.69 4.79
CA GLU A 18 24.28 3.24 5.05
C GLU A 18 23.61 4.17 6.07
N SER A 19 22.29 4.34 5.99
CA SER A 19 21.52 5.01 7.05
C SER A 19 21.53 4.17 8.33
N ASP A 20 21.26 4.79 9.46
CA ASP A 20 21.22 4.11 10.77
C ASP A 20 20.17 2.99 10.81
N GLU A 21 19.09 3.12 10.01
CA GLU A 21 18.01 2.13 9.86
C GLU A 21 18.33 1.06 8.79
N GLY A 22 19.39 1.24 8.00
CA GLY A 22 19.83 0.29 6.97
C GLY A 22 18.97 0.28 5.70
N ASP A 23 18.03 1.22 5.54
CA ASP A 23 17.06 1.29 4.43
C ASP A 23 17.51 2.13 3.24
N VAL A 24 18.59 2.94 3.42
CA VAL A 24 19.12 3.83 2.40
C VAL A 24 20.64 3.71 2.30
N VAL A 25 21.15 3.48 1.10
CA VAL A 25 22.58 3.53 0.80
C VAL A 25 22.90 4.86 0.11
N ARG A 26 23.73 5.68 0.76
CA ARG A 26 24.23 6.93 0.23
C ARG A 26 25.60 6.68 -0.40
N ARG A 27 25.78 7.01 -1.68
CA ARG A 27 27.07 6.90 -2.39
C ARG A 27 27.53 8.25 -2.88
N ARG A 28 28.77 8.62 -2.54
CA ARG A 28 29.45 9.78 -3.12
C ARG A 28 30.25 9.32 -4.33
N ARG A 29 30.00 9.95 -5.47
CA ARG A 29 30.61 9.64 -6.75
C ARG A 29 31.49 10.77 -7.25
N ARG A 30 32.54 10.43 -8.02
CA ARG A 30 33.45 11.35 -8.70
C ARG A 30 33.44 11.03 -10.20
N CYS A 31 33.32 12.03 -11.03
CA CYS A 31 33.45 11.88 -12.48
C CYS A 31 34.92 11.83 -12.92
N HIS A 32 35.26 10.89 -13.79
CA HIS A 32 36.61 10.78 -14.31
C HIS A 32 36.96 11.91 -15.32
N SER A 33 35.96 12.48 -16.00
CA SER A 33 36.17 13.52 -17.03
C SER A 33 36.23 14.93 -16.44
N CYS A 34 35.22 15.34 -15.64
CA CYS A 34 35.15 16.72 -15.13
C CYS A 34 35.53 16.88 -13.67
N ASP A 35 35.93 15.80 -13.00
CA ASP A 35 36.38 15.73 -11.60
C ASP A 35 35.34 16.16 -10.54
N LYS A 36 34.15 16.55 -10.97
CA LYS A 36 33.08 16.95 -10.07
C LYS A 36 32.54 15.75 -9.28
N ARG A 37 32.12 16.04 -8.06
CA ARG A 37 31.52 15.07 -7.16
C ARG A 37 30.02 15.28 -7.03
N PHE A 38 29.27 14.18 -6.94
CA PHE A 38 27.83 14.20 -6.69
C PHE A 38 27.44 13.01 -5.81
N THR A 39 26.27 13.10 -5.21
CA THR A 39 25.75 12.07 -4.32
C THR A 39 24.58 11.37 -4.96
N THR A 40 24.50 10.05 -4.80
CA THR A 40 23.37 9.23 -5.18
C THR A 40 22.85 8.47 -3.98
N TYR A 41 21.56 8.12 -4.02
CA TYR A 41 20.92 7.32 -3.00
C TYR A 41 20.29 6.10 -3.66
N GLU A 42 20.50 4.94 -3.02
CA GLU A 42 19.74 3.72 -3.30
C GLU A 42 18.74 3.51 -2.19
N ARG A 43 17.51 3.23 -2.59
CA ARG A 43 16.42 2.85 -1.70
C ARG A 43 15.69 1.67 -2.33
N ALA A 44 15.19 0.75 -1.51
CA ALA A 44 14.31 -0.28 -1.99
C ALA A 44 13.00 0.36 -2.48
N GLU A 45 12.65 0.15 -3.74
CA GLU A 45 11.35 0.53 -4.28
C GLU A 45 10.36 -0.60 -3.99
N ILE A 46 9.51 -0.39 -3.01
CA ILE A 46 8.45 -1.34 -2.66
C ILE A 46 7.17 -0.85 -3.31
N ALA A 47 6.80 -1.48 -4.42
CA ALA A 47 5.56 -1.17 -5.12
C ALA A 47 4.42 -2.05 -4.62
N LEU A 48 3.31 -1.43 -4.21
CA LEU A 48 2.06 -2.12 -3.97
C LEU A 48 1.45 -2.58 -5.31
N PRO A 49 0.71 -3.71 -5.32
CA PRO A 49 0.11 -4.21 -6.56
C PRO A 49 -0.93 -3.25 -7.12
N SER A 50 -1.04 -3.18 -8.44
CA SER A 50 -2.13 -2.50 -9.11
C SER A 50 -3.46 -3.22 -8.83
N VAL A 51 -4.54 -2.45 -8.74
CA VAL A 51 -5.88 -2.98 -8.49
C VAL A 51 -6.61 -3.19 -9.82
N VAL A 52 -7.03 -4.42 -10.09
CA VAL A 52 -7.86 -4.76 -11.25
C VAL A 52 -9.32 -4.63 -10.87
N LYS A 53 -10.04 -3.70 -11.50
CA LYS A 53 -11.47 -3.45 -11.29
C LYS A 53 -12.31 -4.56 -11.92
N LYS A 54 -13.61 -4.61 -11.55
CA LYS A 54 -14.57 -5.59 -12.11
C LYS A 54 -14.72 -5.49 -13.63
N ASP A 55 -14.52 -4.31 -14.21
CA ASP A 55 -14.55 -4.07 -15.67
C ASP A 55 -13.23 -4.41 -16.39
N GLY A 56 -12.24 -4.92 -15.65
CA GLY A 56 -10.91 -5.29 -16.17
C GLY A 56 -9.93 -4.13 -16.25
N THR A 57 -10.32 -2.89 -15.93
CA THR A 57 -9.40 -1.75 -15.89
C THR A 57 -8.47 -1.82 -14.68
N ARG A 58 -7.27 -1.29 -14.84
CA ARG A 58 -6.25 -1.24 -13.80
C ARG A 58 -6.14 0.16 -13.21
N ALA A 59 -5.98 0.23 -11.90
CA ALA A 59 -5.72 1.47 -11.18
C ALA A 59 -4.60 1.23 -10.16
N GLU A 60 -3.86 2.26 -9.83
CA GLU A 60 -2.90 2.20 -8.73
C GLU A 60 -3.62 1.96 -7.39
N PHE A 61 -2.92 1.31 -6.47
CA PHE A 61 -3.41 1.17 -5.10
C PHE A 61 -3.50 2.56 -4.45
N ASP A 62 -4.69 2.94 -4.02
CA ASP A 62 -4.97 4.21 -3.37
C ASP A 62 -5.32 4.00 -1.90
N ALA A 63 -4.32 4.17 -1.03
CA ALA A 63 -4.47 4.04 0.42
C ALA A 63 -5.50 5.04 0.99
N ALA A 64 -5.54 6.26 0.47
CA ALA A 64 -6.48 7.29 0.94
C ALA A 64 -7.92 6.90 0.66
N LYS A 65 -8.20 6.30 -0.49
CA LYS A 65 -9.52 5.81 -0.88
C LYS A 65 -9.97 4.65 0.02
N ILE A 66 -9.08 3.70 0.32
CA ILE A 66 -9.39 2.59 1.23
C ILE A 66 -9.68 3.11 2.63
N ARG A 67 -8.83 4.00 3.13
CA ARG A 67 -9.02 4.66 4.44
C ARG A 67 -10.36 5.40 4.51
N ALA A 68 -10.71 6.18 3.51
CA ALA A 68 -11.98 6.90 3.45
C ALA A 68 -13.18 5.94 3.50
N SER A 69 -13.14 4.83 2.78
CA SER A 69 -14.18 3.79 2.79
C SER A 69 -14.32 3.13 4.17
N MET A 70 -13.20 2.82 4.84
CA MET A 70 -13.19 2.28 6.20
C MET A 70 -13.75 3.30 7.20
N SER A 71 -13.33 4.56 7.11
CA SER A 71 -13.77 5.64 7.99
C SER A 71 -15.28 5.90 7.86
N LEU A 72 -15.83 5.79 6.64
CA LEU A 72 -17.26 5.90 6.40
C LEU A 72 -18.04 4.77 7.11
N ALA A 73 -17.58 3.53 7.02
CA ALA A 73 -18.18 2.39 7.71
C ALA A 73 -18.07 2.51 9.24
N LEU A 74 -16.97 3.09 9.73
CA LEU A 74 -16.67 3.30 11.15
C LEU A 74 -17.32 4.58 11.73
N ARG A 75 -18.06 5.34 10.95
CA ARG A 75 -18.68 6.59 11.40
C ARG A 75 -19.55 6.38 12.64
N LYS A 76 -19.33 7.19 13.67
CA LYS A 76 -19.99 7.09 15.01
C LYS A 76 -19.74 5.74 15.72
N ARG A 77 -18.62 5.07 15.42
CA ARG A 77 -18.17 3.89 16.18
C ARG A 77 -17.00 4.29 17.08
N PRO A 78 -16.85 3.65 18.26
CA PRO A 78 -15.77 3.92 19.20
C PRO A 78 -14.46 3.26 18.77
N VAL A 79 -13.95 3.67 17.61
CA VAL A 79 -12.70 3.18 17.01
C VAL A 79 -11.75 4.34 16.84
N SER A 80 -10.52 4.19 17.33
CA SER A 80 -9.50 5.24 17.26
C SER A 80 -8.83 5.30 15.89
N VAL A 81 -8.17 6.43 15.61
CA VAL A 81 -7.40 6.63 14.38
C VAL A 81 -6.26 5.61 14.30
N GLU A 82 -5.61 5.33 15.43
CA GLU A 82 -4.50 4.36 15.53
C GLU A 82 -4.94 2.94 15.16
N GLN A 83 -6.17 2.56 15.49
CA GLN A 83 -6.74 1.26 15.10
C GLN A 83 -6.96 1.19 13.58
N ILE A 84 -7.39 2.29 12.97
CA ILE A 84 -7.54 2.39 11.51
C ILE A 84 -6.17 2.32 10.84
N ASP A 85 -5.18 3.06 11.36
CA ASP A 85 -3.81 3.06 10.85
C ASP A 85 -3.21 1.65 10.89
N ALA A 86 -3.30 0.97 12.01
CA ALA A 86 -2.82 -0.41 12.15
C ALA A 86 -3.55 -1.40 11.21
N ALA A 87 -4.83 -1.18 10.92
CA ALA A 87 -5.55 -1.99 9.93
C ALA A 87 -5.06 -1.73 8.51
N MET A 88 -4.79 -0.46 8.16
CA MET A 88 -4.23 -0.08 6.86
C MET A 88 -2.85 -0.68 6.65
N GLU A 89 -1.98 -0.62 7.66
CA GLU A 89 -0.65 -1.26 7.62
C GLU A 89 -0.78 -2.77 7.35
N ARG A 90 -1.64 -3.48 8.08
CA ARG A 90 -1.85 -4.93 7.87
C ARG A 90 -2.38 -5.26 6.48
N ILE A 91 -3.24 -4.42 5.90
CA ILE A 91 -3.71 -4.60 4.51
C ILE A 91 -2.55 -4.44 3.54
N GLN A 92 -1.75 -3.38 3.69
CA GLN A 92 -0.59 -3.13 2.82
C GLN A 92 0.46 -4.23 2.95
N ASP A 93 0.78 -4.68 4.15
CA ASP A 93 1.72 -5.79 4.40
C ASP A 93 1.28 -7.08 3.71
N LYS A 94 -0.01 -7.41 3.76
CA LYS A 94 -0.55 -8.59 3.07
C LYS A 94 -0.44 -8.48 1.56
N LEU A 95 -0.63 -7.28 1.02
CA LEU A 95 -0.49 -7.03 -0.42
C LEU A 95 0.99 -7.13 -0.85
N LEU A 96 1.90 -6.53 -0.08
CA LEU A 96 3.34 -6.60 -0.34
C LEU A 96 3.87 -8.03 -0.25
N ASN A 97 3.51 -8.75 0.82
CA ASN A 97 3.95 -10.12 1.05
C ASN A 97 3.34 -11.13 0.07
N SER A 98 2.30 -10.76 -0.67
CA SER A 98 1.74 -11.63 -1.71
C SER A 98 2.66 -11.78 -2.92
N GLY A 99 3.60 -10.84 -3.12
CA GLY A 99 4.47 -10.79 -4.30
C GLY A 99 3.74 -10.57 -5.63
N ALA A 100 2.43 -10.37 -5.59
CA ALA A 100 1.62 -10.17 -6.78
C ALA A 100 1.83 -8.77 -7.36
N ARG A 101 1.88 -8.67 -8.69
CA ARG A 101 1.91 -7.37 -9.39
C ARG A 101 0.53 -6.73 -9.49
N GLU A 102 -0.51 -7.56 -9.45
CA GLU A 102 -1.91 -7.14 -9.58
C GLU A 102 -2.77 -7.85 -8.54
N VAL A 103 -3.78 -7.18 -8.04
CA VAL A 103 -4.77 -7.73 -7.11
C VAL A 103 -6.19 -7.38 -7.60
N PRO A 104 -7.11 -8.34 -7.66
CA PRO A 104 -8.51 -8.03 -7.96
C PRO A 104 -9.11 -7.11 -6.88
N SER A 105 -9.96 -6.17 -7.29
CA SER A 105 -10.67 -5.29 -6.35
C SER A 105 -11.52 -6.06 -5.35
N THR A 106 -12.05 -7.23 -5.74
CA THR A 106 -12.76 -8.16 -4.86
C THR A 106 -11.88 -8.67 -3.72
N ARG A 107 -10.63 -9.04 -4.04
CA ARG A 107 -9.67 -9.49 -3.03
C ARG A 107 -9.29 -8.38 -2.07
N LEU A 108 -9.09 -7.16 -2.59
CA LEU A 108 -8.84 -5.99 -1.76
C LEU A 108 -10.01 -5.72 -0.80
N GLY A 109 -11.24 -5.78 -1.29
CA GLY A 109 -12.44 -5.63 -0.46
C GLY A 109 -12.56 -6.71 0.63
N GLU A 110 -12.19 -7.95 0.34
CA GLU A 110 -12.14 -9.02 1.34
C GLU A 110 -11.12 -8.72 2.45
N LEU A 111 -9.96 -8.16 2.11
CA LEU A 111 -8.96 -7.74 3.10
C LEU A 111 -9.52 -6.64 4.01
N VAL A 112 -10.17 -5.64 3.43
CA VAL A 112 -10.83 -4.56 4.19
C VAL A 112 -11.93 -5.12 5.10
N MET A 113 -12.79 -5.99 4.59
CA MET A 113 -13.85 -6.63 5.38
C MET A 113 -13.28 -7.44 6.56
N ARG A 114 -12.19 -8.17 6.34
CA ARG A 114 -11.51 -8.94 7.40
C ARG A 114 -11.00 -8.04 8.53
N GLU A 115 -10.38 -6.91 8.17
CA GLU A 115 -9.91 -5.95 9.16
C GLU A 115 -11.06 -5.25 9.89
N LEU A 116 -12.13 -4.86 9.17
CA LEU A 116 -13.34 -4.28 9.79
C LEU A 116 -14.02 -5.28 10.74
N LYS A 117 -14.16 -6.55 10.36
CA LYS A 117 -14.71 -7.60 11.25
C LYS A 117 -13.94 -7.72 12.55
N ARG A 118 -12.61 -7.52 12.49
CA ARG A 118 -11.72 -7.57 13.66
C ARG A 118 -11.87 -6.35 14.57
N ILE A 119 -12.09 -5.17 14.00
CA ILE A 119 -12.14 -3.88 14.72
C ILE A 119 -13.54 -3.61 15.27
N ASP A 120 -14.57 -3.73 14.40
CA ASP A 120 -15.95 -3.40 14.74
C ASP A 120 -16.92 -4.14 13.82
N LYS A 121 -17.70 -5.03 14.41
CA LYS A 121 -18.65 -5.88 13.67
C LYS A 121 -19.75 -5.09 12.98
N VAL A 122 -20.19 -3.96 13.54
CA VAL A 122 -21.21 -3.10 12.91
C VAL A 122 -20.63 -2.41 11.68
N ALA A 123 -19.39 -1.92 11.75
CA ALA A 123 -18.70 -1.36 10.59
C ALA A 123 -18.49 -2.41 9.49
N TYR A 124 -18.17 -3.65 9.86
CA TYR A 124 -18.12 -4.77 8.92
C TYR A 124 -19.44 -4.95 8.17
N VAL A 125 -20.57 -4.99 8.86
CA VAL A 125 -21.89 -5.14 8.25
C VAL A 125 -22.20 -3.97 7.31
N ARG A 126 -21.92 -2.72 7.75
CA ARG A 126 -22.11 -1.52 6.92
C ARG A 126 -21.28 -1.57 5.63
N PHE A 127 -20.03 -1.94 5.73
CA PHE A 127 -19.15 -2.05 4.55
C PHE A 127 -19.62 -3.18 3.64
N ALA A 128 -19.93 -4.34 4.19
CA ALA A 128 -20.42 -5.48 3.44
C ALA A 128 -21.72 -5.19 2.70
N SER A 129 -22.64 -4.41 3.30
CA SER A 129 -23.93 -4.05 2.67
C SER A 129 -23.76 -3.22 1.39
N VAL A 130 -22.68 -2.46 1.27
CA VAL A 130 -22.37 -1.67 0.07
C VAL A 130 -21.46 -2.44 -0.89
N TYR A 131 -20.49 -3.19 -0.33
CA TYR A 131 -19.46 -3.84 -1.11
C TYR A 131 -19.94 -5.16 -1.76
N ARG A 132 -20.72 -5.97 -1.03
CA ARG A 132 -21.34 -7.18 -1.53
C ARG A 132 -22.68 -6.85 -2.17
N SER A 133 -22.91 -7.39 -3.35
CA SER A 133 -24.25 -7.36 -3.96
C SER A 133 -25.06 -8.52 -3.36
N PHE A 134 -25.98 -8.23 -2.45
CA PHE A 134 -26.91 -9.21 -1.92
C PHE A 134 -28.10 -9.33 -2.87
N GLU A 135 -28.54 -10.55 -3.17
CA GLU A 135 -29.70 -10.78 -4.02
C GLU A 135 -31.00 -10.66 -3.20
N ASP A 136 -30.93 -11.03 -1.92
CA ASP A 136 -32.09 -10.92 -1.03
C ASP A 136 -31.71 -10.63 0.44
N VAL A 137 -32.73 -10.45 1.27
CA VAL A 137 -32.57 -10.14 2.71
C VAL A 137 -32.04 -11.35 3.50
N ASP A 138 -32.27 -12.57 3.03
CA ASP A 138 -31.86 -13.77 3.75
C ASP A 138 -30.35 -13.99 3.65
N GLU A 139 -29.73 -13.67 2.52
CA GLU A 139 -28.25 -13.60 2.39
C GLU A 139 -27.65 -12.59 3.36
N PHE A 140 -28.28 -11.43 3.51
CA PHE A 140 -27.85 -10.42 4.45
C PHE A 140 -28.00 -10.88 5.91
N ARG A 141 -29.10 -11.56 6.26
CA ARG A 141 -29.30 -12.17 7.59
C ARG A 141 -28.24 -13.23 7.88
N GLN A 142 -27.89 -14.06 6.89
CA GLN A 142 -26.84 -15.06 7.05
C GLN A 142 -25.50 -14.39 7.35
N LEU A 143 -25.13 -13.32 6.67
CA LEU A 143 -23.93 -12.55 6.98
C LEU A 143 -23.89 -12.11 8.45
N ILE A 144 -25.02 -11.65 9.00
CA ILE A 144 -25.11 -11.20 10.38
C ILE A 144 -24.96 -12.40 11.38
N ARG A 145 -25.49 -13.55 11.03
CA ARG A 145 -25.38 -14.76 11.88
C ARG A 145 -23.94 -15.28 11.95
N ASP A 146 -23.15 -15.07 10.88
CA ASP A 146 -21.76 -15.56 10.75
C ASP A 146 -20.73 -14.64 11.44
N ILE A 147 -21.18 -13.59 12.10
CA ILE A 147 -20.34 -12.62 12.83
C ILE A 147 -20.31 -12.97 14.31
#